data_0ca0939cc8ef7b0598f6c8068b26ed74
#
_entry.id   0ca0939cc8ef7b0598f6c8068b26ed74
#
_cell.length_a   1.000
_cell.length_b   1.000
_cell.length_c   1.000
_cell.angle_alpha   90.00
_cell.angle_beta   90.00
_cell.angle_gamma   90.00
#
_symmetry.space_group_name_H-M   'P 1'
#
loop_
_entity.id
_entity.type
_entity.pdbx_description
1 polymer ?
#
loop_
_entity_poly.entity_id
_entity_poly.type
_entity_poly.pdbx_seq_one_letter_code
_entity_poly.pdbx_strand_id
1 'polypeptide(L)'
;MSPTAPTAATAPTAPILRAAHVPCRPEHAFALFTDDLGAWWPLVDHGLYGPDAVELGIVEGRLVERAADGRACVWGEVRVWEPPSRLVLTWHPGRDAAEASEVQVRFIADADGTRVELTHQGWERFGVDAVARRRVYTRPDAWGHVLDHFCDVAESALAADLEAPLQALDAAAEEFFAEAQRGGFGPPPPGEWDALSVVAHVALSDQTLAAVSRALVHGLDPTMDNTWCQEPEVLAATIARHDGDLDRLLGWARDQARIARLSAARLDPGQRATLVPCRLLHDGQVVVDEPRPWGALAIIGQTVLHLPAHTGQLRDLRAS
;
A
#
# COMPACT_ATOMS: atom_id res chain seq x y z
N MET A 1 -62.95 31.57 15.16
CA MET A 1 -61.66 30.98 15.47
C MET A 1 -61.52 29.82 14.52
N SER A 2 -60.68 29.96 13.43
CA SER A 2 -60.43 28.90 12.49
C SER A 2 -59.26 28.05 13.04
N PRO A 3 -59.32 26.72 12.95
CA PRO A 3 -58.23 25.88 13.41
C PRO A 3 -57.03 25.99 12.45
N THR A 4 -55.86 26.31 12.99
CA THR A 4 -54.59 26.29 12.30
C THR A 4 -54.29 24.83 11.91
N ALA A 5 -54.15 24.55 10.62
CA ALA A 5 -53.75 23.23 10.12
C ALA A 5 -52.36 22.87 10.64
N PRO A 6 -52.11 21.62 11.05
CA PRO A 6 -50.77 21.20 11.46
C PRO A 6 -49.82 21.24 10.27
N THR A 7 -48.69 21.92 10.44
CA THR A 7 -47.57 21.93 9.49
C THR A 7 -47.13 20.47 9.29
N ALA A 8 -47.35 19.94 8.10
CA ALA A 8 -46.88 18.60 7.75
C ALA A 8 -45.35 18.52 7.94
N ALA A 9 -44.90 17.71 8.88
CA ALA A 9 -43.51 17.40 9.05
C ALA A 9 -42.99 16.77 7.75
N THR A 10 -42.12 17.47 7.06
CA THR A 10 -41.48 16.97 5.82
C THR A 10 -40.74 15.68 6.16
N ALA A 11 -41.08 14.59 5.49
CA ALA A 11 -40.37 13.31 5.69
C ALA A 11 -38.89 13.52 5.49
N PRO A 12 -38.02 12.87 6.33
CA PRO A 12 -36.59 13.06 6.23
C PRO A 12 -36.09 12.64 4.84
N THR A 13 -35.36 13.52 4.18
CA THR A 13 -34.75 13.21 2.88
C THR A 13 -33.61 12.19 3.09
N ALA A 14 -33.70 11.04 2.43
CA ALA A 14 -32.76 9.94 2.62
C ALA A 14 -31.31 10.38 2.40
N PRO A 15 -30.35 9.85 3.18
CA PRO A 15 -28.94 10.14 2.98
C PRO A 15 -28.43 9.66 1.61
N ILE A 16 -27.34 10.23 1.15
CA ILE A 16 -26.57 9.71 0.03
C ILE A 16 -25.52 8.77 0.62
N LEU A 17 -25.46 7.57 0.09
CA LEU A 17 -24.46 6.57 0.47
C LEU A 17 -23.57 6.27 -0.73
N ARG A 18 -22.27 6.25 -0.51
CA ARG A 18 -21.27 5.81 -1.48
C ARG A 18 -20.25 4.94 -0.76
N ALA A 19 -19.69 4.00 -1.48
CA ALA A 19 -18.58 3.19 -0.99
C ALA A 19 -17.54 3.05 -2.09
N ALA A 20 -16.29 2.99 -1.67
CA ALA A 20 -15.14 2.71 -2.51
C ALA A 20 -14.24 1.72 -1.76
N HIS A 21 -13.31 1.10 -2.47
CA HIS A 21 -12.30 0.21 -1.89
C HIS A 21 -10.91 0.69 -2.31
N VAL A 22 -9.97 0.73 -1.35
CA VAL A 22 -8.57 1.06 -1.60
C VAL A 22 -7.66 -0.05 -1.08
N PRO A 23 -6.58 -0.40 -1.80
CA PRO A 23 -5.72 -1.54 -1.47
C PRO A 23 -4.69 -1.21 -0.39
N CYS A 24 -5.07 -0.46 0.65
CA CYS A 24 -4.21 -0.11 1.77
C CYS A 24 -4.98 -0.17 3.10
N ARG A 25 -4.26 -0.25 4.21
CA ARG A 25 -4.86 -0.32 5.56
C ARG A 25 -5.61 0.97 5.93
N PRO A 26 -6.58 0.91 6.88
CA PRO A 26 -7.34 2.07 7.31
C PRO A 26 -6.50 3.26 7.75
N GLU A 27 -5.36 3.04 8.40
CA GLU A 27 -4.45 4.09 8.85
C GLU A 27 -3.90 4.90 7.67
N HIS A 28 -3.49 4.20 6.60
CA HIS A 28 -2.97 4.85 5.39
C HIS A 28 -4.09 5.50 4.58
N ALA A 29 -5.23 4.82 4.42
CA ALA A 29 -6.40 5.37 3.74
C ALA A 29 -6.92 6.65 4.43
N PHE A 30 -6.97 6.65 5.77
CA PHE A 30 -7.37 7.82 6.55
C PHE A 30 -6.39 8.98 6.39
N ALA A 31 -5.08 8.73 6.53
CA ALA A 31 -4.04 9.76 6.36
C ALA A 31 -4.08 10.36 4.95
N LEU A 32 -4.11 9.54 3.90
CA LEU A 32 -4.23 10.01 2.52
C LEU A 32 -5.51 10.84 2.31
N PHE A 33 -6.64 10.40 2.88
CA PHE A 33 -7.90 11.11 2.76
C PHE A 33 -7.88 12.47 3.46
N THR A 34 -7.17 12.62 4.57
CA THR A 34 -7.21 13.81 5.42
C THR A 34 -6.02 14.74 5.24
N ASP A 35 -4.80 14.20 5.22
CA ASP A 35 -3.56 14.98 5.25
C ASP A 35 -3.14 15.40 3.83
N ASP A 36 -3.45 14.55 2.82
CA ASP A 36 -3.12 14.78 1.41
C ASP A 36 -4.36 15.09 0.55
N LEU A 37 -5.38 15.70 1.13
CA LEU A 37 -6.67 15.94 0.50
C LEU A 37 -6.55 16.70 -0.84
N GLY A 38 -5.67 17.68 -0.91
CA GLY A 38 -5.39 18.43 -2.12
C GLY A 38 -4.73 17.62 -3.25
N ALA A 39 -4.13 16.47 -2.94
CA ALA A 39 -3.49 15.61 -3.94
C ALA A 39 -4.49 14.76 -4.73
N TRP A 40 -5.64 14.44 -4.14
CA TRP A 40 -6.62 13.55 -4.77
C TRP A 40 -7.97 14.22 -5.07
N TRP A 41 -8.32 15.33 -4.42
CA TRP A 41 -9.58 16.02 -4.71
C TRP A 41 -9.52 16.69 -6.09
N PRO A 42 -10.49 16.46 -7.00
CA PRO A 42 -10.49 17.06 -8.32
C PRO A 42 -10.90 18.55 -8.26
N LEU A 43 -10.01 19.41 -7.76
CA LEU A 43 -10.28 20.82 -7.46
C LEU A 43 -10.76 21.62 -8.65
N VAL A 44 -10.25 21.37 -9.86
CA VAL A 44 -10.63 22.10 -11.07
C VAL A 44 -12.12 21.96 -11.37
N ASP A 45 -12.67 20.75 -11.16
CA ASP A 45 -14.06 20.43 -11.52
C ASP A 45 -15.01 20.51 -10.28
N HIS A 46 -14.46 20.30 -9.09
CA HIS A 46 -15.22 20.20 -7.83
C HIS A 46 -14.75 21.18 -6.75
N GLY A 47 -13.96 22.19 -7.09
CA GLY A 47 -13.64 23.33 -6.27
C GLY A 47 -14.59 24.50 -6.53
N LEU A 48 -14.68 25.45 -5.58
CA LEU A 48 -15.44 26.69 -5.75
C LEU A 48 -14.70 27.70 -6.63
N TYR A 49 -13.36 27.63 -6.62
CA TYR A 49 -12.52 28.51 -7.40
C TYR A 49 -12.12 27.89 -8.75
N GLY A 50 -12.50 26.63 -9.02
CA GLY A 50 -12.24 25.96 -10.27
C GLY A 50 -10.76 25.98 -10.65
N PRO A 51 -10.38 26.46 -11.85
CA PRO A 51 -8.96 26.51 -12.28
C PRO A 51 -8.07 27.41 -11.41
N ASP A 52 -8.65 28.35 -10.65
CA ASP A 52 -7.90 29.23 -9.73
C ASP A 52 -7.60 28.56 -8.40
N ALA A 53 -8.24 27.42 -8.08
CA ALA A 53 -8.01 26.69 -6.84
C ALA A 53 -6.59 26.10 -6.82
N VAL A 54 -5.89 26.30 -5.70
CA VAL A 54 -4.50 25.83 -5.55
C VAL A 54 -4.31 24.91 -4.34
N GLU A 55 -5.25 24.92 -3.38
CA GLU A 55 -5.13 24.15 -2.16
C GLU A 55 -6.52 23.77 -1.63
N LEU A 56 -6.65 22.55 -1.14
CA LEU A 56 -7.75 22.09 -0.30
C LEU A 56 -7.18 21.26 0.84
N GLY A 57 -7.48 21.62 2.07
CA GLY A 57 -6.93 20.92 3.23
C GLY A 57 -7.71 21.17 4.51
N ILE A 58 -7.45 20.37 5.54
CA ILE A 58 -8.01 20.54 6.88
C ILE A 58 -7.02 21.37 7.71
N VAL A 59 -7.38 22.61 8.01
CA VAL A 59 -6.56 23.55 8.76
C VAL A 59 -7.34 23.98 10.02
N GLU A 60 -6.77 23.78 11.19
CA GLU A 60 -7.38 24.14 12.48
C GLU A 60 -8.83 23.60 12.64
N GLY A 61 -9.05 22.35 12.20
CA GLY A 61 -10.35 21.70 12.27
C GLY A 61 -11.37 22.20 11.25
N ARG A 62 -10.95 22.92 10.22
CA ARG A 62 -11.80 23.42 9.13
C ARG A 62 -11.28 22.93 7.78
N LEU A 63 -12.19 22.48 6.93
CA LEU A 63 -11.90 22.17 5.54
C LEU A 63 -11.90 23.47 4.73
N VAL A 64 -10.73 23.87 4.21
CA VAL A 64 -10.53 25.17 3.58
C VAL A 64 -9.98 25.00 2.17
N GLU A 65 -10.65 25.63 1.20
CA GLU A 65 -10.14 25.82 -0.17
C GLU A 65 -9.47 27.20 -0.28
N ARG A 66 -8.34 27.25 -1.00
CA ARG A 66 -7.62 28.50 -1.31
C ARG A 66 -7.44 28.65 -2.80
N ALA A 67 -7.56 29.90 -3.27
CA ALA A 67 -7.25 30.30 -4.65
C ALA A 67 -5.86 30.94 -4.73
N ALA A 68 -5.28 30.97 -5.95
CA ALA A 68 -3.97 31.54 -6.24
C ALA A 68 -3.88 33.06 -5.88
N ASP A 69 -4.99 33.78 -5.91
CA ASP A 69 -5.07 35.21 -5.58
C ASP A 69 -5.22 35.48 -4.06
N GLY A 70 -5.19 34.43 -3.22
CA GLY A 70 -5.29 34.51 -1.77
C GLY A 70 -6.71 34.46 -1.22
N ARG A 71 -7.75 34.39 -2.06
CA ARG A 71 -9.13 34.10 -1.58
C ARG A 71 -9.15 32.73 -0.88
N ALA A 72 -9.93 32.63 0.19
CA ALA A 72 -10.16 31.37 0.90
C ALA A 72 -11.64 31.17 1.21
N CYS A 73 -12.10 29.92 1.20
CA CYS A 73 -13.44 29.55 1.56
C CYS A 73 -13.43 28.32 2.48
N VAL A 74 -14.20 28.40 3.57
CA VAL A 74 -14.45 27.27 4.46
C VAL A 74 -15.58 26.43 3.88
N TRP A 75 -15.34 25.16 3.65
CA TRP A 75 -16.36 24.21 3.17
C TRP A 75 -17.10 23.52 4.30
N GLY A 76 -16.44 23.42 5.46
CA GLY A 76 -16.99 22.75 6.62
C GLY A 76 -16.06 22.75 7.82
N GLU A 77 -16.61 22.31 8.95
CA GLU A 77 -15.88 22.14 10.20
C GLU A 77 -15.86 20.68 10.61
N VAL A 78 -14.73 20.21 11.13
CA VAL A 78 -14.57 18.88 11.69
C VAL A 78 -15.41 18.76 12.97
N ARG A 79 -16.32 17.80 13.00
CA ARG A 79 -17.19 17.49 14.15
C ARG A 79 -16.70 16.24 14.88
N VAL A 80 -16.15 15.28 14.13
CA VAL A 80 -15.56 14.06 14.68
C VAL A 80 -14.25 13.77 13.96
N TRP A 81 -13.22 13.48 14.72
CA TRP A 81 -11.92 13.08 14.24
C TRP A 81 -11.47 11.85 15.04
N GLU A 82 -11.69 10.66 14.48
CA GLU A 82 -11.40 9.37 15.09
C GLU A 82 -10.51 8.52 14.17
N PRO A 83 -9.22 8.87 14.05
CA PRO A 83 -8.31 8.06 13.24
C PRO A 83 -8.13 6.66 13.83
N PRO A 84 -8.01 5.62 13.00
CA PRO A 84 -8.08 5.67 11.56
C PRO A 84 -9.50 5.38 11.03
N SER A 85 -10.55 5.48 11.84
CA SER A 85 -11.85 4.85 11.56
C SER A 85 -12.93 5.81 11.05
N ARG A 86 -12.90 7.09 11.44
CA ARG A 86 -14.04 7.98 11.14
C ARG A 86 -13.68 9.46 11.13
N LEU A 87 -14.22 10.17 10.13
CA LEU A 87 -14.24 11.61 10.00
C LEU A 87 -15.70 12.08 9.82
N VAL A 88 -16.11 13.16 10.51
CA VAL A 88 -17.39 13.83 10.27
C VAL A 88 -17.15 15.32 10.11
N LEU A 89 -17.72 15.88 9.06
CA LEU A 89 -17.65 17.29 8.71
C LEU A 89 -19.04 17.90 8.57
N THR A 90 -19.22 19.16 8.98
CA THR A 90 -20.29 19.98 8.40
C THR A 90 -19.94 20.25 6.93
N TRP A 91 -20.97 20.44 6.09
CA TRP A 91 -20.75 20.57 4.66
C TRP A 91 -21.55 21.72 4.08
N HIS A 92 -20.86 22.82 3.75
CA HIS A 92 -21.48 24.06 3.25
C HIS A 92 -20.60 24.82 2.22
N PRO A 93 -19.96 24.17 1.22
CA PRO A 93 -19.08 24.86 0.27
C PRO A 93 -19.75 26.09 -0.33
N GLY A 94 -19.13 27.29 -0.16
CA GLY A 94 -19.63 28.55 -0.67
C GLY A 94 -20.93 29.06 -0.02
N ARG A 95 -21.29 28.57 1.17
CA ARG A 95 -22.53 28.92 1.87
C ARG A 95 -22.29 29.28 3.32
N ASP A 96 -23.33 29.79 3.97
CA ASP A 96 -23.30 30.04 5.41
C ASP A 96 -23.27 28.70 6.19
N ALA A 97 -22.51 28.67 7.28
CA ALA A 97 -22.42 27.50 8.15
C ALA A 97 -23.78 27.09 8.77
N ALA A 98 -24.72 28.03 8.91
CA ALA A 98 -26.06 27.73 9.36
C ALA A 98 -26.85 26.85 8.35
N GLU A 99 -26.43 26.84 7.08
CA GLU A 99 -27.00 26.01 6.01
C GLU A 99 -26.20 24.72 5.79
N ALA A 100 -25.46 24.25 6.77
CA ALA A 100 -24.62 23.08 6.60
C ALA A 100 -25.42 21.77 6.62
N SER A 101 -25.16 20.90 5.67
CA SER A 101 -25.40 19.46 5.77
C SER A 101 -24.25 18.78 6.50
N GLU A 102 -24.19 17.45 6.50
CA GLU A 102 -23.17 16.67 7.16
C GLU A 102 -22.62 15.60 6.23
N VAL A 103 -21.28 15.48 6.19
CA VAL A 103 -20.58 14.39 5.50
C VAL A 103 -19.83 13.58 6.54
N GLN A 104 -20.09 12.27 6.58
CA GLN A 104 -19.35 11.29 7.34
C GLN A 104 -18.59 10.37 6.40
N VAL A 105 -17.33 10.09 6.75
CA VAL A 105 -16.53 9.09 6.08
C VAL A 105 -16.05 8.07 7.10
N ARG A 106 -16.21 6.79 6.78
CA ARG A 106 -15.75 5.66 7.60
C ARG A 106 -14.74 4.84 6.83
N PHE A 107 -13.71 4.41 7.51
CA PHE A 107 -12.64 3.56 6.98
C PHE A 107 -12.71 2.22 7.71
N ILE A 108 -13.08 1.18 6.99
CA ILE A 108 -13.38 -0.14 7.55
C ILE A 108 -12.39 -1.13 6.95
N ALA A 109 -11.60 -1.79 7.82
CA ALA A 109 -10.71 -2.85 7.35
C ALA A 109 -11.49 -3.93 6.61
N ASP A 110 -10.98 -4.35 5.47
CA ASP A 110 -11.52 -5.41 4.64
C ASP A 110 -10.39 -6.39 4.27
N ALA A 111 -10.73 -7.55 3.72
CA ALA A 111 -9.79 -8.63 3.42
C ALA A 111 -8.57 -8.18 2.60
N ASP A 112 -8.78 -7.29 1.63
CA ASP A 112 -7.76 -6.84 0.67
C ASP A 112 -7.44 -5.34 0.78
N GLY A 113 -7.78 -4.69 1.92
CA GLY A 113 -7.52 -3.26 2.09
C GLY A 113 -8.51 -2.55 3.01
N THR A 114 -9.06 -1.44 2.54
CA THR A 114 -10.01 -0.61 3.28
C THR A 114 -11.24 -0.32 2.44
N ARG A 115 -12.41 -0.60 2.99
CA ARG A 115 -13.68 -0.12 2.47
C ARG A 115 -13.95 1.27 3.05
N VAL A 116 -14.04 2.25 2.18
CA VAL A 116 -14.33 3.65 2.49
C VAL A 116 -15.81 3.91 2.24
N GLU A 117 -16.55 4.26 3.27
CA GLU A 117 -17.98 4.55 3.20
C GLU A 117 -18.23 6.05 3.44
N LEU A 118 -18.83 6.72 2.47
CA LEU A 118 -19.26 8.11 2.57
C LEU A 118 -20.77 8.19 2.74
N THR A 119 -21.20 8.90 3.78
CA THR A 119 -22.60 9.24 4.03
C THR A 119 -22.75 10.75 4.01
N HIS A 120 -23.61 11.29 3.12
CA HIS A 120 -23.97 12.70 3.10
C HIS A 120 -25.45 12.85 3.49
N GLN A 121 -25.71 13.55 4.59
CA GLN A 121 -27.01 13.61 5.27
C GLN A 121 -27.31 15.02 5.81
N GLY A 122 -28.44 15.17 6.49
CA GLY A 122 -28.85 16.45 7.06
C GLY A 122 -29.60 17.34 6.07
N TRP A 123 -30.17 16.76 5.01
CA TRP A 123 -30.91 17.47 3.95
C TRP A 123 -32.14 18.16 4.42
N GLU A 124 -32.80 17.67 5.47
CA GLU A 124 -34.02 18.24 6.06
C GLU A 124 -33.83 19.69 6.53
N ARG A 125 -32.60 20.11 6.81
CA ARG A 125 -32.24 21.48 7.21
C ARG A 125 -32.54 22.52 6.13
N PHE A 126 -32.63 22.07 4.87
CA PHE A 126 -32.91 22.93 3.73
C PHE A 126 -34.40 23.08 3.42
N GLY A 127 -35.27 22.49 4.21
CA GLY A 127 -36.70 22.60 4.05
C GLY A 127 -37.18 22.24 2.63
N VAL A 128 -37.83 23.15 1.96
CA VAL A 128 -38.37 22.95 0.60
C VAL A 128 -37.28 22.70 -0.46
N ASP A 129 -36.05 23.15 -0.22
CA ASP A 129 -34.92 22.98 -1.13
C ASP A 129 -34.16 21.66 -0.95
N ALA A 130 -34.50 20.86 0.07
CA ALA A 130 -33.79 19.64 0.44
C ALA A 130 -33.59 18.69 -0.75
N VAL A 131 -34.63 18.42 -1.51
CA VAL A 131 -34.61 17.51 -2.66
C VAL A 131 -33.73 18.05 -3.78
N ALA A 132 -33.84 19.34 -4.09
CA ALA A 132 -33.08 19.98 -5.14
C ALA A 132 -31.56 19.98 -4.80
N ARG A 133 -31.21 20.33 -3.57
CA ARG A 133 -29.82 20.34 -3.08
C ARG A 133 -29.21 18.94 -3.07
N ARG A 134 -29.93 17.95 -2.54
CA ARG A 134 -29.49 16.56 -2.54
C ARG A 134 -29.23 16.06 -3.96
N ARG A 135 -30.04 16.43 -4.93
CA ARG A 135 -29.93 16.00 -6.33
C ARG A 135 -28.58 16.38 -6.95
N VAL A 136 -27.99 17.50 -6.58
CA VAL A 136 -26.66 17.92 -7.06
C VAL A 136 -25.60 16.88 -6.71
N TYR A 137 -25.64 16.33 -5.51
CA TYR A 137 -24.65 15.37 -5.00
C TYR A 137 -24.96 13.90 -5.37
N THR A 138 -26.08 13.63 -6.04
CA THR A 138 -26.42 12.29 -6.56
C THR A 138 -26.06 12.10 -8.03
N ARG A 139 -25.58 13.12 -8.70
CA ARG A 139 -25.15 13.06 -10.10
C ARG A 139 -23.96 12.08 -10.25
N PRO A 140 -23.78 11.46 -11.45
CA PRO A 140 -22.65 10.57 -11.70
C PRO A 140 -21.28 11.24 -11.48
N ASP A 141 -21.19 12.52 -11.83
CA ASP A 141 -20.01 13.37 -11.69
C ASP A 141 -19.87 14.02 -10.29
N ALA A 142 -20.58 13.55 -9.26
CA ALA A 142 -20.49 14.07 -7.88
C ALA A 142 -19.64 13.14 -6.99
N TRP A 143 -20.17 12.66 -5.86
CA TRP A 143 -19.43 11.85 -4.90
C TRP A 143 -18.81 10.57 -5.47
N GLY A 144 -19.41 9.97 -6.51
CA GLY A 144 -18.82 8.81 -7.19
C GLY A 144 -17.48 9.19 -7.80
N HIS A 145 -17.45 10.20 -8.65
CA HIS A 145 -16.24 10.69 -9.29
C HIS A 145 -15.15 11.15 -8.30
N VAL A 146 -15.55 11.84 -7.22
CA VAL A 146 -14.61 12.27 -6.18
C VAL A 146 -13.95 11.08 -5.49
N LEU A 147 -14.70 10.01 -5.18
CA LEU A 147 -14.15 8.79 -4.59
C LEU A 147 -13.32 7.97 -5.58
N ASP A 148 -13.68 7.96 -6.88
CA ASP A 148 -12.86 7.32 -7.91
C ASP A 148 -11.47 7.96 -7.99
N HIS A 149 -11.37 9.30 -7.94
CA HIS A 149 -10.09 10.01 -7.86
C HIS A 149 -9.29 9.64 -6.61
N PHE A 150 -9.94 9.50 -5.47
CA PHE A 150 -9.28 9.05 -4.24
C PHE A 150 -8.70 7.63 -4.42
N CYS A 151 -9.44 6.71 -5.03
CA CYS A 151 -8.97 5.35 -5.31
C CYS A 151 -7.75 5.36 -6.24
N ASP A 152 -7.82 6.10 -7.34
CA ASP A 152 -6.73 6.20 -8.33
C ASP A 152 -5.43 6.72 -7.70
N VAL A 153 -5.53 7.74 -6.82
CA VAL A 153 -4.37 8.28 -6.12
C VAL A 153 -3.87 7.31 -5.05
N ALA A 154 -4.75 6.61 -4.32
CA ALA A 154 -4.35 5.60 -3.35
C ALA A 154 -3.59 4.44 -4.01
N GLU A 155 -4.06 3.95 -5.16
CA GLU A 155 -3.37 2.92 -5.93
C GLU A 155 -2.02 3.41 -6.47
N SER A 156 -1.98 4.63 -7.00
CA SER A 156 -0.77 5.24 -7.56
C SER A 156 0.29 5.51 -6.47
N ALA A 157 -0.12 6.01 -5.31
CA ALA A 157 0.77 6.26 -4.18
C ALA A 157 1.39 4.95 -3.66
N LEU A 158 0.59 3.87 -3.58
CA LEU A 158 1.07 2.55 -3.18
C LEU A 158 2.11 2.02 -4.17
N ALA A 159 1.87 2.19 -5.47
CA ALA A 159 2.80 1.78 -6.52
C ALA A 159 4.11 2.59 -6.48
N ALA A 160 4.03 3.91 -6.36
CA ALA A 160 5.19 4.82 -6.36
C ALA A 160 6.13 4.60 -5.16
N ASP A 161 5.57 4.33 -3.98
CA ASP A 161 6.35 4.08 -2.75
C ASP A 161 7.24 2.83 -2.85
N LEU A 162 6.89 1.88 -3.70
CA LEU A 162 7.64 0.64 -3.91
C LEU A 162 8.53 0.67 -5.16
N GLU A 163 8.31 1.57 -6.10
CA GLU A 163 8.96 1.48 -7.41
C GLU A 163 10.50 1.54 -7.29
N ALA A 164 11.04 2.54 -6.59
CA ALA A 164 12.48 2.67 -6.43
C ALA A 164 13.12 1.51 -5.62
N PRO A 165 12.55 1.05 -4.48
CA PRO A 165 13.03 -0.14 -3.79
C PRO A 165 12.97 -1.42 -4.64
N LEU A 166 11.92 -1.62 -5.43
CA LEU A 166 11.79 -2.79 -6.30
C LEU A 166 12.75 -2.72 -7.51
N GLN A 167 12.99 -1.54 -8.08
CA GLN A 167 14.00 -1.35 -9.12
C GLN A 167 15.42 -1.65 -8.59
N ALA A 168 15.73 -1.24 -7.36
CA ALA A 168 16.99 -1.56 -6.72
C ALA A 168 17.14 -3.08 -6.47
N LEU A 169 16.05 -3.76 -6.09
CA LEU A 169 16.03 -5.22 -5.94
C LEU A 169 16.25 -5.91 -7.30
N ASP A 170 15.57 -5.47 -8.35
CA ASP A 170 15.75 -5.98 -9.71
C ASP A 170 17.21 -5.82 -10.16
N ALA A 171 17.84 -4.66 -9.92
CA ALA A 171 19.23 -4.41 -10.27
C ALA A 171 20.21 -5.33 -9.52
N ALA A 172 20.00 -5.54 -8.22
CA ALA A 172 20.84 -6.46 -7.42
C ALA A 172 20.68 -7.92 -7.89
N ALA A 173 19.46 -8.34 -8.24
CA ALA A 173 19.21 -9.66 -8.79
C ALA A 173 19.90 -9.86 -10.16
N GLU A 174 19.78 -8.88 -11.05
CA GLU A 174 20.45 -8.93 -12.37
C GLU A 174 21.97 -8.97 -12.23
N GLU A 175 22.57 -8.24 -11.28
CA GLU A 175 23.99 -8.31 -10.99
C GLU A 175 24.41 -9.72 -10.54
N PHE A 176 23.65 -10.32 -9.62
CA PHE A 176 23.88 -11.69 -9.16
C PHE A 176 23.79 -12.69 -10.32
N PHE A 177 22.74 -12.64 -11.12
CA PHE A 177 22.55 -13.56 -12.25
C PHE A 177 23.59 -13.36 -13.36
N ALA A 178 23.98 -12.12 -13.62
CA ALA A 178 25.05 -11.84 -14.59
C ALA A 178 26.39 -12.43 -14.13
N GLU A 179 26.69 -12.35 -12.83
CA GLU A 179 27.89 -12.94 -12.25
C GLU A 179 27.86 -14.47 -12.34
N ALA A 180 26.75 -15.09 -11.97
CA ALA A 180 26.54 -16.53 -12.03
C ALA A 180 26.65 -17.08 -13.47
N GLN A 181 26.11 -16.36 -14.47
CA GLN A 181 26.18 -16.74 -15.90
C GLN A 181 27.60 -16.69 -16.49
N ARG A 182 28.52 -15.92 -15.92
CA ARG A 182 29.89 -15.88 -16.42
C ARG A 182 30.59 -17.24 -16.32
N GLY A 183 30.18 -18.07 -15.37
CA GLY A 183 30.74 -19.38 -15.16
C GLY A 183 32.26 -19.33 -14.81
N GLY A 184 32.96 -20.43 -15.08
CA GLY A 184 34.40 -20.49 -14.84
C GLY A 184 34.79 -20.56 -13.36
N PHE A 185 33.89 -21.07 -12.52
CA PHE A 185 34.11 -21.21 -11.09
C PHE A 185 35.09 -22.34 -10.77
N GLY A 186 36.05 -22.06 -9.89
CA GLY A 186 36.96 -23.05 -9.32
C GLY A 186 36.30 -23.85 -8.18
N PRO A 187 37.02 -24.80 -7.59
CA PRO A 187 36.55 -25.50 -6.41
C PRO A 187 36.45 -24.54 -5.22
N PRO A 188 35.43 -24.68 -4.38
CA PRO A 188 35.28 -23.83 -3.20
C PRO A 188 36.41 -24.12 -2.17
N PRO A 189 36.74 -23.13 -1.35
CA PRO A 189 37.55 -23.36 -0.16
C PRO A 189 36.90 -24.42 0.76
N PRO A 190 37.69 -25.13 1.60
CA PRO A 190 37.13 -26.12 2.51
C PRO A 190 36.07 -25.54 3.44
N GLY A 191 34.87 -26.11 3.39
CA GLY A 191 33.68 -25.69 4.21
C GLY A 191 32.81 -24.61 3.58
N GLU A 192 33.16 -24.09 2.40
CA GLU A 192 32.36 -23.13 1.65
C GLU A 192 31.53 -23.81 0.55
N TRP A 193 30.52 -23.11 0.07
CA TRP A 193 29.64 -23.57 -1.00
C TRP A 193 30.27 -23.43 -2.38
N ASP A 194 30.00 -24.39 -3.25
CA ASP A 194 30.24 -24.22 -4.67
C ASP A 194 29.18 -23.30 -5.33
N ALA A 195 29.44 -22.93 -6.58
CA ALA A 195 28.58 -22.01 -7.30
C ALA A 195 27.10 -22.52 -7.46
N LEU A 196 26.91 -23.85 -7.63
CA LEU A 196 25.59 -24.45 -7.72
C LEU A 196 24.85 -24.33 -6.38
N SER A 197 25.54 -24.55 -5.28
CA SER A 197 24.99 -24.41 -3.93
C SER A 197 24.60 -22.95 -3.62
N VAL A 198 25.43 -21.98 -4.01
CA VAL A 198 25.12 -20.54 -3.87
C VAL A 198 23.87 -20.18 -4.65
N VAL A 199 23.75 -20.58 -5.91
CA VAL A 199 22.55 -20.30 -6.73
C VAL A 199 21.33 -21.01 -6.18
N ALA A 200 21.43 -22.26 -5.75
CA ALA A 200 20.33 -23.00 -5.15
C ALA A 200 19.84 -22.33 -3.85
N HIS A 201 20.76 -21.89 -2.99
CA HIS A 201 20.42 -21.18 -1.76
C HIS A 201 19.67 -19.88 -2.01
N VAL A 202 20.15 -19.04 -2.92
CA VAL A 202 19.47 -17.77 -3.27
C VAL A 202 18.06 -18.04 -3.76
N ALA A 203 17.86 -19.02 -4.64
CA ALA A 203 16.54 -19.36 -5.17
C ALA A 203 15.58 -19.90 -4.09
N LEU A 204 16.07 -20.73 -3.15
CA LEU A 204 15.28 -21.24 -2.02
C LEU A 204 14.92 -20.13 -1.03
N SER A 205 15.83 -19.17 -0.82
CA SER A 205 15.57 -17.96 -0.02
C SER A 205 14.46 -17.12 -0.66
N ASP A 206 14.50 -16.87 -1.96
CA ASP A 206 13.47 -16.14 -2.70
C ASP A 206 12.11 -16.84 -2.62
N GLN A 207 12.08 -18.18 -2.69
CA GLN A 207 10.87 -18.97 -2.52
C GLN A 207 10.24 -18.77 -1.14
N THR A 208 11.06 -18.71 -0.08
CA THR A 208 10.63 -18.45 1.29
C THR A 208 10.07 -17.03 1.42
N LEU A 209 10.78 -16.03 0.89
CA LEU A 209 10.33 -14.64 0.90
C LEU A 209 9.00 -14.46 0.19
N ALA A 210 8.82 -15.12 -0.95
CA ALA A 210 7.55 -15.12 -1.68
C ALA A 210 6.41 -15.76 -0.86
N ALA A 211 6.68 -16.86 -0.16
CA ALA A 211 5.69 -17.54 0.66
C ALA A 211 5.21 -16.67 1.84
N VAL A 212 6.15 -16.04 2.56
CA VAL A 212 5.85 -15.13 3.68
C VAL A 212 5.11 -13.89 3.18
N SER A 213 5.56 -13.26 2.09
CA SER A 213 4.88 -12.10 1.50
C SER A 213 3.43 -12.40 1.13
N ARG A 214 3.19 -13.55 0.47
CA ARG A 214 1.82 -13.99 0.13
C ARG A 214 0.97 -14.28 1.36
N ALA A 215 1.54 -14.89 2.40
CA ALA A 215 0.83 -15.13 3.65
C ALA A 215 0.35 -13.81 4.29
N LEU A 216 1.20 -12.79 4.32
CA LEU A 216 0.84 -11.44 4.81
C LEU A 216 -0.26 -10.79 3.97
N VAL A 217 -0.20 -10.91 2.64
CA VAL A 217 -1.24 -10.39 1.73
C VAL A 217 -2.60 -11.03 2.05
N HIS A 218 -2.61 -12.30 2.47
CA HIS A 218 -3.83 -13.01 2.86
C HIS A 218 -4.18 -12.91 4.36
N GLY A 219 -3.55 -11.97 5.10
CA GLY A 219 -3.86 -11.74 6.51
C GLY A 219 -3.46 -12.87 7.46
N LEU A 220 -2.48 -13.69 7.07
CA LEU A 220 -1.94 -14.76 7.91
C LEU A 220 -0.74 -14.24 8.72
N ASP A 221 -0.41 -14.95 9.80
CA ASP A 221 0.73 -14.67 10.68
C ASP A 221 1.90 -15.62 10.37
N PRO A 222 2.73 -15.34 9.33
CA PRO A 222 3.84 -16.20 8.97
C PRO A 222 5.05 -16.00 9.86
N THR A 223 5.98 -16.96 9.80
CA THR A 223 7.33 -16.86 10.34
C THR A 223 8.36 -17.00 9.23
N MET A 224 9.51 -16.37 9.37
CA MET A 224 10.65 -16.49 8.46
C MET A 224 11.77 -17.30 9.13
N ASP A 225 12.14 -18.42 8.53
CA ASP A 225 13.27 -19.23 8.93
C ASP A 225 14.04 -19.66 7.68
N ASN A 226 15.31 -19.25 7.57
CA ASN A 226 16.18 -19.61 6.44
C ASN A 226 17.09 -20.80 6.76
N THR A 227 16.92 -21.46 7.87
CA THR A 227 17.79 -22.60 8.28
C THR A 227 17.75 -23.70 7.22
N TRP A 228 16.55 -24.08 6.81
CA TRP A 228 16.32 -25.19 5.90
C TRP A 228 16.93 -24.98 4.49
N CYS A 229 17.00 -23.75 3.99
CA CYS A 229 17.54 -23.45 2.67
C CYS A 229 19.09 -23.40 2.65
N GLN A 230 19.73 -23.68 3.78
CA GLN A 230 21.19 -23.83 3.93
C GLN A 230 21.61 -25.29 4.20
N GLU A 231 20.66 -26.18 4.43
CA GLU A 231 20.92 -27.58 4.70
C GLU A 231 21.58 -28.27 3.48
N PRO A 232 22.73 -28.95 3.63
CA PRO A 232 23.44 -29.57 2.51
C PRO A 232 22.59 -30.57 1.70
N GLU A 233 21.71 -31.31 2.38
CA GLU A 233 20.80 -32.27 1.73
C GLU A 233 19.76 -31.57 0.86
N VAL A 234 19.23 -30.42 1.32
CA VAL A 234 18.24 -29.62 0.58
C VAL A 234 18.88 -28.98 -0.64
N LEU A 235 20.08 -28.41 -0.49
CA LEU A 235 20.86 -27.86 -1.60
C LEU A 235 21.16 -28.94 -2.64
N ALA A 236 21.70 -30.10 -2.22
CA ALA A 236 22.03 -31.22 -3.11
C ALA A 236 20.77 -31.73 -3.83
N ALA A 237 19.64 -31.89 -3.16
CA ALA A 237 18.39 -32.30 -3.77
C ALA A 237 17.86 -31.28 -4.77
N THR A 238 18.02 -29.99 -4.50
CA THR A 238 17.63 -28.90 -5.41
C THR A 238 18.50 -28.90 -6.65
N ILE A 239 19.82 -29.00 -6.49
CA ILE A 239 20.78 -29.10 -7.61
C ILE A 239 20.47 -30.34 -8.47
N ALA A 240 20.22 -31.51 -7.87
CA ALA A 240 19.88 -32.74 -8.57
C ALA A 240 18.59 -32.65 -9.40
N ARG A 241 17.56 -31.91 -8.94
CA ARG A 241 16.33 -31.65 -9.71
C ARG A 241 16.58 -30.89 -11.01
N HIS A 242 17.69 -30.19 -11.10
CA HIS A 242 18.13 -29.45 -12.27
C HIS A 242 19.32 -30.14 -12.97
N ASP A 243 19.48 -31.44 -12.74
CA ASP A 243 20.50 -32.32 -13.35
C ASP A 243 21.95 -31.86 -13.04
N GLY A 244 22.20 -31.07 -12.00
CA GLY A 244 23.48 -30.44 -11.72
C GLY A 244 23.93 -29.43 -12.79
N ASP A 245 22.99 -28.96 -13.62
CA ASP A 245 23.26 -28.04 -14.73
C ASP A 245 23.01 -26.59 -14.27
N LEU A 246 24.04 -25.75 -14.36
CA LEU A 246 24.00 -24.38 -13.91
C LEU A 246 22.98 -23.55 -14.68
N ASP A 247 22.83 -23.72 -15.99
CA ASP A 247 21.93 -22.91 -16.80
C ASP A 247 20.46 -23.22 -16.46
N ARG A 248 20.14 -24.51 -16.23
CA ARG A 248 18.80 -24.94 -15.79
C ARG A 248 18.48 -24.40 -14.39
N LEU A 249 19.45 -24.48 -13.47
CA LEU A 249 19.30 -23.99 -12.12
C LEU A 249 19.12 -22.46 -12.11
N LEU A 250 19.87 -21.72 -12.95
CA LEU A 250 19.71 -20.28 -13.12
C LEU A 250 18.35 -19.91 -13.72
N GLY A 251 17.83 -20.67 -14.66
CA GLY A 251 16.50 -20.47 -15.20
C GLY A 251 15.44 -20.55 -14.10
N TRP A 252 15.50 -21.60 -13.28
CA TRP A 252 14.59 -21.74 -12.13
C TRP A 252 14.80 -20.65 -11.07
N ALA A 253 16.05 -20.30 -10.75
CA ALA A 253 16.36 -19.25 -9.78
C ALA A 253 15.78 -17.88 -10.19
N ARG A 254 15.87 -17.51 -11.48
CA ARG A 254 15.24 -16.30 -12.00
C ARG A 254 13.72 -16.29 -11.84
N ASP A 255 13.07 -17.45 -12.03
CA ASP A 255 11.63 -17.55 -11.79
C ASP A 255 11.29 -17.34 -10.32
N GLN A 256 12.10 -17.88 -9.37
CA GLN A 256 11.87 -17.66 -7.94
C GLN A 256 12.06 -16.19 -7.56
N ALA A 257 13.14 -15.53 -8.05
CA ALA A 257 13.38 -14.11 -7.83
C ALA A 257 12.22 -13.25 -8.35
N ARG A 258 11.73 -13.55 -9.55
CA ARG A 258 10.55 -12.86 -10.12
C ARG A 258 9.31 -13.05 -9.26
N ILE A 259 9.04 -14.27 -8.76
CA ILE A 259 7.91 -14.56 -7.89
C ILE A 259 8.04 -13.82 -6.55
N ALA A 260 9.23 -13.79 -5.95
CA ALA A 260 9.50 -13.06 -4.72
C ALA A 260 9.24 -11.55 -4.90
N ARG A 261 9.79 -10.97 -5.95
CA ARG A 261 9.59 -9.56 -6.31
C ARG A 261 8.12 -9.21 -6.52
N LEU A 262 7.37 -10.02 -7.30
CA LEU A 262 5.93 -9.81 -7.54
C LEU A 262 5.11 -9.97 -6.26
N SER A 263 5.51 -10.88 -5.36
CA SER A 263 4.84 -11.06 -4.06
C SER A 263 5.11 -9.88 -3.13
N ALA A 264 6.34 -9.35 -3.13
CA ALA A 264 6.70 -8.16 -2.38
C ALA A 264 6.00 -6.89 -2.89
N ALA A 265 5.82 -6.77 -4.21
CA ALA A 265 5.13 -5.66 -4.84
C ALA A 265 3.63 -5.55 -4.46
N ARG A 266 3.03 -6.62 -3.96
CA ARG A 266 1.63 -6.65 -3.52
C ARG A 266 1.43 -6.24 -2.06
N LEU A 267 2.51 -6.05 -1.31
CA LEU A 267 2.45 -5.67 0.11
C LEU A 267 2.07 -4.20 0.24
N ASP A 268 1.01 -3.91 0.97
CA ASP A 268 0.69 -2.55 1.39
C ASP A 268 1.69 -2.02 2.44
N PRO A 269 1.72 -0.71 2.74
CA PRO A 269 2.62 -0.13 3.73
C PRO A 269 2.52 -0.79 5.11
N GLY A 270 1.32 -1.16 5.55
CA GLY A 270 1.10 -1.83 6.84
C GLY A 270 1.65 -3.26 6.83
N GLN A 271 1.44 -4.02 5.76
CA GLN A 271 2.00 -5.36 5.60
C GLN A 271 3.53 -5.32 5.55
N ARG A 272 4.13 -4.30 4.91
CA ARG A 272 5.58 -4.09 4.94
C ARG A 272 6.12 -3.75 6.33
N ALA A 273 5.34 -3.04 7.13
CA ALA A 273 5.69 -2.70 8.52
C ALA A 273 5.41 -3.84 9.52
N THR A 274 4.70 -4.90 9.11
CA THR A 274 4.40 -6.04 9.98
C THR A 274 5.68 -6.68 10.51
N LEU A 275 5.74 -6.84 11.83
CA LEU A 275 6.84 -7.52 12.49
C LEU A 275 6.67 -9.03 12.34
N VAL A 276 7.47 -9.63 11.46
CA VAL A 276 7.50 -11.09 11.23
C VAL A 276 8.56 -11.70 12.13
N PRO A 277 8.23 -12.72 12.95
CA PRO A 277 9.23 -13.49 13.68
C PRO A 277 10.25 -14.10 12.70
N CYS A 278 11.53 -13.74 12.88
CA CYS A 278 12.59 -14.14 11.97
C CYS A 278 13.67 -14.90 12.70
N ARG A 279 14.11 -16.02 12.11
CA ARG A 279 15.32 -16.74 12.48
C ARG A 279 16.20 -16.86 11.23
N LEU A 280 17.29 -16.11 11.21
CA LEU A 280 18.20 -16.08 10.07
C LEU A 280 19.59 -16.55 10.47
N LEU A 281 20.15 -17.46 9.66
CA LEU A 281 21.51 -17.92 9.74
C LEU A 281 22.35 -17.31 8.64
N HIS A 282 23.61 -17.04 8.96
CA HIS A 282 24.68 -16.70 8.03
C HIS A 282 25.92 -17.46 8.46
N ASP A 283 26.56 -18.21 7.58
CA ASP A 283 27.70 -19.09 7.83
C ASP A 283 27.49 -20.02 9.05
N GLY A 284 26.28 -20.59 9.14
CA GLY A 284 25.90 -21.49 10.24
C GLY A 284 25.70 -20.80 11.61
N GLN A 285 25.84 -19.48 11.69
CA GLN A 285 25.61 -18.68 12.89
C GLN A 285 24.27 -17.96 12.81
N VAL A 286 23.52 -17.95 13.91
CA VAL A 286 22.28 -17.17 14.01
C VAL A 286 22.63 -15.69 14.06
N VAL A 287 22.21 -14.92 13.04
CA VAL A 287 22.45 -13.48 12.94
C VAL A 287 21.20 -12.65 13.25
N VAL A 288 20.02 -13.26 13.15
CA VAL A 288 18.73 -12.67 13.56
C VAL A 288 17.89 -13.75 14.25
N ASP A 289 17.38 -13.47 15.43
CA ASP A 289 16.43 -14.32 16.17
C ASP A 289 15.40 -13.41 16.88
N GLU A 290 14.82 -12.50 16.12
CA GLU A 290 13.84 -11.52 16.63
C GLU A 290 12.91 -11.05 15.49
N PRO A 291 11.72 -10.52 15.81
CA PRO A 291 10.80 -9.98 14.81
C PRO A 291 11.42 -8.81 14.04
N ARG A 292 11.23 -8.80 12.72
CA ARG A 292 11.70 -7.73 11.82
C ARG A 292 10.55 -7.20 10.97
N PRO A 293 10.53 -5.89 10.64
CA PRO A 293 9.61 -5.34 9.66
C PRO A 293 9.81 -6.04 8.31
N TRP A 294 8.72 -6.60 7.76
CA TRP A 294 8.85 -7.52 6.63
C TRP A 294 9.41 -6.85 5.36
N GLY A 295 8.97 -5.60 5.06
CA GLY A 295 9.50 -4.86 3.90
C GLY A 295 11.00 -4.56 4.01
N ALA A 296 11.50 -4.34 5.23
CA ALA A 296 12.93 -4.14 5.46
C ALA A 296 13.73 -5.42 5.16
N LEU A 297 13.17 -6.60 5.44
CA LEU A 297 13.83 -7.87 5.17
C LEU A 297 13.69 -8.29 3.70
N ALA A 298 12.45 -8.32 3.18
CA ALA A 298 12.13 -8.92 1.88
C ALA A 298 12.61 -8.07 0.68
N ILE A 299 12.78 -6.76 0.86
CA ILE A 299 13.20 -5.85 -0.21
C ILE A 299 14.60 -5.31 0.11
N ILE A 300 14.72 -4.52 1.19
CA ILE A 300 15.97 -3.82 1.51
C ILE A 300 17.09 -4.83 1.87
N GLY A 301 16.81 -5.82 2.73
CA GLY A 301 17.77 -6.84 3.13
C GLY A 301 18.27 -7.66 1.95
N GLN A 302 17.39 -8.01 1.02
CA GLN A 302 17.78 -8.70 -0.23
C GLN A 302 18.69 -7.80 -1.09
N THR A 303 18.31 -6.54 -1.28
CA THR A 303 18.99 -5.59 -2.15
C THR A 303 20.41 -5.23 -1.64
N VAL A 304 20.56 -4.96 -0.33
CA VAL A 304 21.80 -4.39 0.21
C VAL A 304 22.70 -5.39 0.93
N LEU A 305 22.18 -6.56 1.29
CA LEU A 305 22.94 -7.56 2.06
C LEU A 305 23.03 -8.91 1.34
N HIS A 306 21.90 -9.59 1.13
CA HIS A 306 21.87 -10.99 0.72
C HIS A 306 22.42 -11.20 -0.70
N LEU A 307 21.84 -10.54 -1.70
CA LEU A 307 22.29 -10.66 -3.10
C LEU A 307 23.73 -10.17 -3.31
N PRO A 308 24.16 -9.01 -2.76
CA PRO A 308 25.56 -8.58 -2.87
C PRO A 308 26.55 -9.54 -2.22
N ALA A 309 26.23 -10.14 -1.06
CA ALA A 309 27.10 -11.12 -0.40
C ALA A 309 27.33 -12.34 -1.29
N HIS A 310 26.25 -12.92 -1.83
CA HIS A 310 26.34 -14.10 -2.70
C HIS A 310 26.94 -13.77 -4.08
N THR A 311 26.76 -12.55 -4.59
CA THR A 311 27.48 -12.07 -5.78
C THR A 311 28.98 -12.02 -5.52
N GLY A 312 29.40 -11.57 -4.32
CA GLY A 312 30.80 -11.61 -3.87
C GLY A 312 31.36 -13.03 -3.82
N GLN A 313 30.62 -13.97 -3.20
CA GLN A 313 31.04 -15.39 -3.16
C GLN A 313 31.29 -15.98 -4.55
N LEU A 314 30.42 -15.71 -5.52
CA LEU A 314 30.61 -16.16 -6.90
C LEU A 314 31.85 -15.56 -7.54
N ARG A 315 32.18 -14.30 -7.26
CA ARG A 315 33.42 -13.66 -7.74
C ARG A 315 34.67 -14.32 -7.15
N ASP A 316 34.62 -14.61 -5.86
CA ASP A 316 35.73 -15.25 -5.15
C ASP A 316 35.99 -16.67 -5.69
N LEU A 317 34.93 -17.45 -5.96
CA LEU A 317 35.02 -18.78 -6.59
C LEU A 317 35.59 -18.76 -7.99
N ARG A 318 35.52 -17.63 -8.71
CA ARG A 318 36.12 -17.50 -10.03
C ARG A 318 37.59 -17.03 -9.99
N ALA A 319 37.97 -16.33 -8.94
CA ALA A 319 39.35 -15.89 -8.71
C ALA A 319 40.26 -17.01 -8.14
N SER A 320 39.62 -18.10 -7.68
CA SER A 320 40.32 -19.30 -7.12
C SER A 320 40.72 -20.25 -8.23
#